data_0256cc1d7e76d5cd04cf817402534930
#
_entry.id   0256cc1d7e76d5cd04cf817402534930
#
_cell.length_a   1.000
_cell.length_b   1.000
_cell.length_c   1.000
_cell.angle_alpha   90.00
_cell.angle_beta   90.00
_cell.angle_gamma   90.00
#
_symmetry.space_group_name_H-M   'P 1'
#
loop_
_entity.id
_entity.type
_entity.pdbx_description
1 polymer ?
#
loop_
_entity_poly.entity_id
_entity_poly.type
_entity_poly.pdbx_seq_one_letter_code
_entity_poly.pdbx_strand_id
1 'polypeptide(L)'
;MKKQLNVLISGGGTGGHIFPALSIANGIKERRPDANILFVGAENRMEMEKLPAAGYKIVGLPVSGFDRKHLLRNVKVVARLLKSMHLAKKILRDFKPDIAIGVGGYASGPMLKEAQKKGIPTLIQEQNSYAGVTNKLLAQKANAICVAYEGMERFFPADKILVTGNPVRQNILNCTLTPQQARQKFGLDPDRRTILVVGGSLGARTVNNCIAAALDT
;
A
#
# COMPACT_ATOMS: atom_id res chain seq x y z
N MET A 1 -9.52 26.67 17.55
CA MET A 1 -9.49 25.17 17.43
C MET A 1 -8.77 24.82 16.14
N LYS A 2 -7.78 23.89 16.18
CA LYS A 2 -7.15 23.42 14.95
C LYS A 2 -8.18 22.67 14.12
N LYS A 3 -8.28 22.98 12.82
CA LYS A 3 -9.18 22.28 11.88
C LYS A 3 -8.85 20.77 11.89
N GLN A 4 -9.89 19.92 11.93
CA GLN A 4 -9.75 18.49 11.79
C GLN A 4 -9.12 18.14 10.44
N LEU A 5 -8.10 17.29 10.44
CA LEU A 5 -7.37 16.88 9.24
C LEU A 5 -8.11 15.72 8.57
N ASN A 6 -8.53 15.89 7.32
CA ASN A 6 -9.11 14.85 6.49
C ASN A 6 -8.02 14.23 5.60
N VAL A 7 -7.71 12.97 5.80
CA VAL A 7 -6.69 12.22 5.05
C VAL A 7 -7.35 11.12 4.24
N LEU A 8 -7.14 11.11 2.94
CA LEU A 8 -7.54 10.02 2.07
C LEU A 8 -6.34 9.15 1.75
N ILE A 9 -6.43 7.83 1.97
CA ILE A 9 -5.38 6.88 1.64
C ILE A 9 -5.91 5.90 0.60
N SER A 10 -5.24 5.79 -0.54
CA SER A 10 -5.68 4.92 -1.63
C SER A 10 -4.61 3.93 -2.05
N GLY A 11 -5.03 2.69 -2.19
CA GLY A 11 -4.18 1.58 -2.62
C GLY A 11 -4.79 0.24 -2.27
N GLY A 12 -4.10 -0.84 -2.60
CA GLY A 12 -4.58 -2.17 -2.26
C GLY A 12 -4.28 -3.21 -3.33
N GLY A 13 -5.04 -4.30 -3.28
CA GLY A 13 -4.89 -5.46 -4.16
C GLY A 13 -3.96 -6.54 -3.61
N THR A 14 -2.99 -6.19 -2.79
CA THR A 14 -2.06 -7.13 -2.14
C THR A 14 -1.66 -6.64 -0.75
N GLY A 15 -1.18 -7.57 0.10
CA GLY A 15 -0.65 -7.21 1.43
C GLY A 15 0.49 -6.19 1.39
N GLY A 16 1.30 -6.21 0.31
CA GLY A 16 2.39 -5.25 0.10
C GLY A 16 1.95 -3.80 0.00
N HIS A 17 0.71 -3.52 -0.38
CA HIS A 17 0.13 -2.17 -0.38
C HIS A 17 -0.72 -1.89 0.87
N ILE A 18 -1.46 -2.90 1.34
CA ILE A 18 -2.41 -2.73 2.46
C ILE A 18 -1.69 -2.44 3.77
N PHE A 19 -0.64 -3.19 4.10
CA PHE A 19 0.07 -3.01 5.37
C PHE A 19 0.84 -1.70 5.45
N PRO A 20 1.57 -1.23 4.42
CA PRO A 20 2.10 0.13 4.40
C PRO A 20 1.03 1.21 4.56
N ALA A 21 -0.11 1.08 3.87
CA ALA A 21 -1.22 2.02 4.00
C ALA A 21 -1.74 2.09 5.45
N LEU A 22 -1.90 0.93 6.09
CA LEU A 22 -2.33 0.83 7.48
C LEU A 22 -1.30 1.42 8.44
N SER A 23 -0.01 1.16 8.20
CA SER A 23 1.08 1.72 9.04
C SER A 23 1.13 3.24 8.94
N ILE A 24 0.93 3.81 7.73
CA ILE A 24 0.84 5.26 7.52
C ILE A 24 -0.38 5.83 8.29
N ALA A 25 -1.54 5.19 8.17
CA ALA A 25 -2.75 5.63 8.88
C ALA A 25 -2.56 5.64 10.40
N ASN A 26 -1.98 4.57 10.96
CA ASN A 26 -1.69 4.46 12.38
C ASN A 26 -0.70 5.55 12.83
N GLY A 27 0.39 5.77 12.08
CA GLY A 27 1.36 6.83 12.38
C GLY A 27 0.77 8.25 12.30
N ILE A 28 -0.20 8.47 11.41
CA ILE A 28 -0.96 9.73 11.37
C ILE A 28 -1.85 9.86 12.62
N LYS A 29 -2.57 8.80 12.97
CA LYS A 29 -3.44 8.78 14.17
C LYS A 29 -2.65 8.97 15.48
N GLU A 30 -1.46 8.43 15.57
CA GLU A 30 -0.56 8.60 16.72
C GLU A 30 -0.19 10.08 16.94
N ARG A 31 0.11 10.82 15.84
CA ARG A 31 0.49 12.23 15.89
C ARG A 31 -0.70 13.20 15.85
N ARG A 32 -1.80 12.78 15.26
CA ARG A 32 -3.05 13.53 15.08
C ARG A 32 -4.23 12.61 15.34
N PRO A 33 -4.57 12.35 16.63
CA PRO A 33 -5.69 11.48 17.01
C PRO A 33 -7.04 11.94 16.44
N ASP A 34 -7.18 13.24 16.22
CA ASP A 34 -8.34 13.91 15.62
C ASP A 34 -8.45 13.71 14.09
N ALA A 35 -7.41 13.22 13.41
CA ALA A 35 -7.44 13.06 11.96
C ALA A 35 -8.57 12.11 11.54
N ASN A 36 -9.34 12.54 10.53
CA ASN A 36 -10.36 11.71 9.91
C ASN A 36 -9.76 11.02 8.68
N ILE A 37 -9.68 9.69 8.71
CA ILE A 37 -9.02 8.90 7.67
C ILE A 37 -10.06 8.09 6.91
N LEU A 38 -10.04 8.21 5.57
CA LEU A 38 -10.84 7.40 4.66
C LEU A 38 -9.91 6.63 3.72
N PHE A 39 -10.11 5.31 3.67
CA PHE A 39 -9.44 4.48 2.68
C PHE A 39 -10.26 4.33 1.41
N VAL A 40 -9.55 4.19 0.28
CA VAL A 40 -10.15 3.85 -1.01
C VAL A 40 -9.35 2.71 -1.63
N GLY A 41 -9.99 1.56 -1.82
CA GLY A 41 -9.41 0.32 -2.33
C GLY A 41 -10.11 -0.19 -3.58
N ALA A 42 -9.71 -1.38 -4.06
CA ALA A 42 -10.42 -2.08 -5.12
C ALA A 42 -11.53 -2.96 -4.53
N GLU A 43 -12.71 -2.92 -5.15
CA GLU A 43 -13.82 -3.82 -4.80
C GLU A 43 -13.38 -5.29 -4.85
N ASN A 44 -13.94 -6.13 -3.97
CA ASN A 44 -13.71 -7.58 -3.91
C ASN A 44 -12.23 -7.97 -3.71
N ARG A 45 -11.48 -7.15 -3.00
CA ARG A 45 -10.09 -7.41 -2.62
C ARG A 45 -9.95 -7.45 -1.09
N MET A 46 -8.82 -8.00 -0.63
CA MET A 46 -8.57 -8.23 0.81
C MET A 46 -8.58 -6.94 1.65
N GLU A 47 -8.33 -5.79 1.05
CA GLU A 47 -8.43 -4.51 1.76
C GLU A 47 -9.85 -4.22 2.26
N MET A 48 -10.89 -4.71 1.57
CA MET A 48 -12.29 -4.52 1.96
C MET A 48 -12.66 -5.23 3.27
N GLU A 49 -11.87 -6.22 3.70
CA GLU A 49 -12.00 -6.93 4.98
C GLU A 49 -10.98 -6.44 6.02
N LYS A 50 -9.71 -6.31 5.60
CA LYS A 50 -8.58 -6.03 6.51
C LYS A 50 -8.64 -4.63 7.11
N LEU A 51 -9.06 -3.62 6.34
CA LEU A 51 -9.11 -2.25 6.84
C LEU A 51 -10.27 -1.99 7.80
N PRO A 52 -11.51 -2.48 7.55
CA PRO A 52 -12.57 -2.43 8.56
C PRO A 52 -12.23 -3.19 9.84
N ALA A 53 -11.59 -4.37 9.73
CA ALA A 53 -11.13 -5.13 10.89
C ALA A 53 -10.07 -4.36 11.71
N ALA A 54 -9.35 -3.42 11.10
CA ALA A 54 -8.41 -2.52 11.77
C ALA A 54 -9.06 -1.20 12.23
N GLY A 55 -10.41 -1.06 12.12
CA GLY A 55 -11.16 0.10 12.58
C GLY A 55 -11.24 1.27 11.61
N TYR A 56 -10.86 1.09 10.34
CA TYR A 56 -10.88 2.15 9.34
C TYR A 56 -12.05 2.02 8.36
N LYS A 57 -12.62 3.17 7.98
CA LYS A 57 -13.62 3.24 6.91
C LYS A 57 -12.94 3.07 5.55
N ILE A 58 -13.56 2.29 4.66
CA ILE A 58 -13.08 2.08 3.28
C ILE A 58 -14.23 2.17 2.29
N VAL A 59 -13.93 2.69 1.10
CA VAL A 59 -14.81 2.70 -0.07
C VAL A 59 -14.13 1.93 -1.21
N GLY A 60 -14.87 1.03 -1.86
CA GLY A 60 -14.39 0.27 -3.00
C GLY A 60 -14.54 1.03 -4.32
N LEU A 61 -13.56 0.87 -5.22
CA LEU A 61 -13.63 1.27 -6.62
C LEU A 61 -13.67 0.02 -7.52
N PRO A 62 -14.48 0.00 -8.58
CA PRO A 62 -14.56 -1.13 -9.52
C PRO A 62 -13.37 -1.18 -10.48
N VAL A 63 -12.16 -1.14 -9.93
CA VAL A 63 -10.92 -1.19 -10.70
C VAL A 63 -10.44 -2.62 -10.91
N SER A 64 -9.76 -2.87 -12.02
CA SER A 64 -9.09 -4.12 -12.32
C SER A 64 -7.81 -3.89 -13.11
N GLY A 65 -6.89 -4.87 -13.07
CA GLY A 65 -5.67 -4.82 -13.88
C GLY A 65 -5.94 -4.97 -15.36
N PHE A 66 -5.01 -4.44 -16.17
CA PHE A 66 -5.02 -4.67 -17.63
C PHE A 66 -4.55 -6.09 -17.95
N ASP A 67 -5.28 -6.77 -18.82
CA ASP A 67 -4.86 -8.05 -19.40
C ASP A 67 -3.88 -7.77 -20.54
N ARG A 68 -2.60 -8.12 -20.34
CA ARG A 68 -1.53 -7.90 -21.32
C ARG A 68 -1.60 -8.88 -22.50
N LYS A 69 -2.30 -10.00 -22.31
CA LYS A 69 -2.39 -11.06 -23.34
C LYS A 69 -3.63 -10.90 -24.23
N HIS A 70 -4.71 -10.35 -23.71
CA HIS A 70 -6.00 -10.28 -24.40
C HIS A 70 -6.52 -8.84 -24.45
N LEU A 71 -6.09 -8.08 -25.47
CA LEU A 71 -6.41 -6.65 -25.61
C LEU A 71 -7.91 -6.35 -25.66
N LEU A 72 -8.72 -7.21 -26.31
CA LEU A 72 -10.18 -7.04 -26.40
C LEU A 72 -10.89 -7.09 -25.03
N ARG A 73 -10.33 -7.82 -24.06
CA ARG A 73 -10.86 -7.86 -22.70
C ARG A 73 -10.67 -6.53 -21.96
N ASN A 74 -9.77 -5.69 -22.41
CA ASN A 74 -9.49 -4.40 -21.79
C ASN A 74 -10.58 -3.36 -22.02
N VAL A 75 -11.53 -3.55 -22.93
CA VAL A 75 -12.68 -2.66 -23.09
C VAL A 75 -13.47 -2.55 -21.78
N LYS A 76 -13.72 -3.69 -21.10
CA LYS A 76 -14.35 -3.72 -19.77
C LYS A 76 -13.49 -3.05 -18.71
N VAL A 77 -12.15 -3.16 -18.79
CA VAL A 77 -11.20 -2.51 -17.87
C VAL A 77 -11.25 -1.00 -18.03
N VAL A 78 -11.31 -0.50 -19.27
CA VAL A 78 -11.44 0.95 -19.55
C VAL A 78 -12.78 1.48 -19.03
N ALA A 79 -13.88 0.80 -19.27
CA ALA A 79 -15.20 1.19 -18.75
C ALA A 79 -15.20 1.25 -17.20
N ARG A 80 -14.59 0.25 -16.54
CA ARG A 80 -14.40 0.25 -15.08
C ARG A 80 -13.52 1.41 -14.59
N LEU A 81 -12.46 1.73 -15.33
CA LEU A 81 -11.59 2.86 -15.00
C LEU A 81 -12.36 4.19 -15.08
N LEU A 82 -13.15 4.42 -16.14
CA LEU A 82 -13.98 5.61 -16.28
C LEU A 82 -15.01 5.72 -15.15
N LYS A 83 -15.68 4.61 -14.81
CA LYS A 83 -16.59 4.54 -13.66
C LYS A 83 -15.85 4.86 -12.36
N SER A 84 -14.65 4.32 -12.18
CA SER A 84 -13.82 4.58 -10.97
C SER A 84 -13.37 6.03 -10.87
N MET A 85 -13.05 6.68 -11.99
CA MET A 85 -12.75 8.12 -12.01
C MET A 85 -13.96 8.97 -11.63
N HIS A 86 -15.18 8.59 -12.11
CA HIS A 86 -16.40 9.29 -11.70
C HIS A 86 -16.68 9.13 -10.20
N LEU A 87 -16.55 7.92 -9.66
CA LEU A 87 -16.69 7.65 -8.23
C LEU A 87 -15.61 8.38 -7.42
N ALA A 88 -14.36 8.43 -7.88
CA ALA A 88 -13.30 9.18 -7.23
C ALA A 88 -13.64 10.67 -7.10
N LYS A 89 -14.21 11.29 -8.15
CA LYS A 89 -14.69 12.68 -8.08
C LYS A 89 -15.76 12.88 -7.01
N LYS A 90 -16.71 11.93 -6.90
CA LYS A 90 -17.76 11.94 -5.88
C LYS A 90 -17.16 11.83 -4.49
N ILE A 91 -16.27 10.85 -4.26
CA ILE A 91 -15.59 10.66 -2.96
C ILE A 91 -14.84 11.92 -2.54
N LEU A 92 -14.05 12.53 -3.45
CA LEU A 92 -13.31 13.76 -3.16
C LEU A 92 -14.22 14.95 -2.83
N ARG A 93 -15.37 15.05 -3.49
CA ARG A 93 -16.35 16.11 -3.21
C ARG A 93 -17.01 15.94 -1.84
N ASP A 94 -17.33 14.70 -1.50
CA ASP A 94 -18.12 14.38 -0.29
C ASP A 94 -17.21 14.33 0.95
N PHE A 95 -15.98 13.77 0.83
CA PHE A 95 -15.03 13.66 1.94
C PHE A 95 -14.17 14.91 2.16
N LYS A 96 -13.91 15.69 1.10
CA LYS A 96 -13.09 16.93 1.10
C LYS A 96 -11.72 16.71 1.78
N PRO A 97 -10.86 15.82 1.26
CA PRO A 97 -9.57 15.56 1.88
C PRO A 97 -8.65 16.77 1.79
N ASP A 98 -7.88 17.02 2.86
CA ASP A 98 -6.80 18.00 2.88
C ASP A 98 -5.54 17.45 2.20
N ILE A 99 -5.40 16.11 2.14
CA ILE A 99 -4.32 15.39 1.44
C ILE A 99 -4.80 14.03 0.96
N ALA A 100 -4.30 13.56 -0.19
CA ALA A 100 -4.50 12.22 -0.69
C ALA A 100 -3.16 11.47 -0.81
N ILE A 101 -3.08 10.29 -0.19
CA ILE A 101 -1.89 9.43 -0.15
C ILE A 101 -2.13 8.20 -1.01
N GLY A 102 -1.24 7.92 -1.96
CA GLY A 102 -1.25 6.72 -2.79
C GLY A 102 -0.15 5.77 -2.40
N VAL A 103 -0.50 4.53 -2.11
CA VAL A 103 0.46 3.47 -1.77
C VAL A 103 0.63 2.44 -2.88
N GLY A 104 0.14 2.75 -4.08
CA GLY A 104 0.17 1.84 -5.23
C GLY A 104 -1.08 0.97 -5.36
N GLY A 105 -1.07 0.08 -6.35
CA GLY A 105 -2.24 -0.71 -6.73
C GLY A 105 -3.19 0.02 -7.68
N TYR A 106 -4.24 -0.68 -8.12
CA TYR A 106 -5.12 -0.15 -9.17
C TYR A 106 -6.03 0.98 -8.70
N ALA A 107 -6.41 1.02 -7.42
CA ALA A 107 -7.32 2.02 -6.87
C ALA A 107 -6.65 3.40 -6.72
N SER A 108 -5.34 3.45 -6.42
CA SER A 108 -4.64 4.73 -6.27
C SER A 108 -4.54 5.53 -7.58
N GLY A 109 -4.55 4.87 -8.74
CA GLY A 109 -4.52 5.52 -10.05
C GLY A 109 -5.63 6.56 -10.24
N PRO A 110 -6.91 6.14 -10.35
CA PRO A 110 -8.03 7.06 -10.53
C PRO A 110 -8.19 8.03 -9.37
N MET A 111 -7.92 7.57 -8.13
CA MET A 111 -8.12 8.40 -6.94
C MET A 111 -7.17 9.60 -6.88
N LEU A 112 -5.84 9.35 -6.98
CA LEU A 112 -4.86 10.41 -6.95
C LEU A 112 -4.91 11.27 -8.23
N LYS A 113 -5.22 10.69 -9.39
CA LYS A 113 -5.38 11.44 -10.63
C LYS A 113 -6.46 12.52 -10.50
N GLU A 114 -7.61 12.17 -9.91
CA GLU A 114 -8.69 13.14 -9.70
C GLU A 114 -8.38 14.11 -8.56
N ALA A 115 -7.65 13.68 -7.51
CA ALA A 115 -7.15 14.57 -6.47
C ALA A 115 -6.20 15.64 -7.04
N GLN A 116 -5.23 15.22 -7.86
CA GLN A 116 -4.30 16.11 -8.55
C GLN A 116 -5.01 17.12 -9.48
N LYS A 117 -6.05 16.69 -10.21
CA LYS A 117 -6.86 17.59 -11.05
C LYS A 117 -7.60 18.65 -10.23
N LYS A 118 -7.95 18.36 -9.00
CA LYS A 118 -8.63 19.29 -8.07
C LYS A 118 -7.66 20.15 -7.25
N GLY A 119 -6.36 20.03 -7.46
CA GLY A 119 -5.36 20.76 -6.69
C GLY A 119 -5.20 20.26 -5.24
N ILE A 120 -5.74 19.09 -4.92
CA ILE A 120 -5.56 18.48 -3.59
C ILE A 120 -4.12 17.96 -3.51
N PRO A 121 -3.35 18.31 -2.46
CA PRO A 121 -2.00 17.81 -2.25
C PRO A 121 -1.95 16.28 -2.29
N THR A 122 -0.97 15.73 -3.01
CA THR A 122 -0.82 14.26 -3.12
C THR A 122 0.57 13.82 -2.70
N LEU A 123 0.62 12.71 -1.95
CA LEU A 123 1.83 12.00 -1.59
C LEU A 123 1.77 10.59 -2.17
N ILE A 124 2.88 10.11 -2.72
CA ILE A 124 3.05 8.73 -3.17
C ILE A 124 4.01 8.03 -2.23
N GLN A 125 3.70 6.78 -1.87
CA GLN A 125 4.63 5.89 -1.19
C GLN A 125 4.92 4.68 -2.09
N GLU A 126 6.20 4.42 -2.38
CA GLU A 126 6.67 3.30 -3.19
C GLU A 126 7.50 2.34 -2.32
N GLN A 127 7.05 1.08 -2.26
CA GLN A 127 7.63 0.06 -1.42
C GLN A 127 8.77 -0.72 -2.07
N ASN A 128 8.86 -0.68 -3.39
CA ASN A 128 9.75 -1.53 -4.17
C ASN A 128 10.92 -0.74 -4.74
N SER A 129 12.03 -1.41 -5.00
CA SER A 129 13.18 -0.84 -5.71
C SER A 129 12.92 -0.64 -7.22
N TYR A 130 11.80 -1.15 -7.73
CA TYR A 130 11.30 -0.90 -9.08
C TYR A 130 9.89 -0.33 -9.01
N ALA A 131 9.73 0.91 -9.43
CA ALA A 131 8.49 1.64 -9.27
C ALA A 131 7.31 1.04 -10.06
N GLY A 132 6.17 0.95 -9.41
CA GLY A 132 4.92 0.55 -10.03
C GLY A 132 4.45 1.54 -11.11
N VAL A 133 3.80 1.02 -12.16
CA VAL A 133 3.32 1.85 -13.29
C VAL A 133 2.42 2.99 -12.82
N THR A 134 1.51 2.70 -11.90
CA THR A 134 0.58 3.71 -11.34
C THR A 134 1.34 4.86 -10.68
N ASN A 135 2.34 4.54 -9.84
CA ASN A 135 3.13 5.56 -9.14
C ASN A 135 3.96 6.40 -10.13
N LYS A 136 4.55 5.77 -11.17
CA LYS A 136 5.25 6.50 -12.24
C LYS A 136 4.35 7.51 -12.98
N LEU A 137 3.12 7.11 -13.31
CA LEU A 137 2.15 7.98 -13.99
C LEU A 137 1.69 9.17 -13.13
N LEU A 138 1.67 9.01 -11.81
CA LEU A 138 1.21 10.05 -10.88
C LEU A 138 2.34 10.97 -10.38
N ALA A 139 3.60 10.53 -10.52
CA ALA A 139 4.78 11.16 -9.92
C ALA A 139 4.94 12.64 -10.29
N GLN A 140 4.75 12.99 -11.57
CA GLN A 140 4.97 14.36 -12.07
C GLN A 140 4.10 15.40 -11.36
N LYS A 141 2.90 15.03 -10.92
CA LYS A 141 1.96 15.93 -10.23
C LYS A 141 1.87 15.69 -8.72
N ALA A 142 2.63 14.75 -8.18
CA ALA A 142 2.72 14.54 -6.75
C ALA A 142 3.50 15.68 -6.08
N ASN A 143 3.13 16.01 -4.84
CA ASN A 143 3.85 16.99 -4.03
C ASN A 143 5.06 16.38 -3.34
N ALA A 144 4.97 15.08 -2.97
CA ALA A 144 6.07 14.33 -2.38
C ALA A 144 5.98 12.85 -2.76
N ILE A 145 7.13 12.18 -2.81
CA ILE A 145 7.25 10.78 -3.15
C ILE A 145 8.17 10.12 -2.12
N CYS A 146 7.55 9.43 -1.16
CA CYS A 146 8.27 8.65 -0.17
C CYS A 146 8.67 7.30 -0.78
N VAL A 147 9.95 6.97 -0.74
CA VAL A 147 10.49 5.74 -1.32
C VAL A 147 11.20 4.89 -0.27
N ALA A 148 11.16 3.58 -0.46
CA ALA A 148 11.83 2.64 0.43
C ALA A 148 13.32 2.52 0.18
N TYR A 149 13.77 2.80 -1.03
CA TYR A 149 15.15 2.57 -1.49
C TYR A 149 15.72 3.80 -2.17
N GLU A 150 17.02 3.95 -2.15
CA GLU A 150 17.77 4.92 -2.93
C GLU A 150 17.78 4.56 -4.43
N GLY A 151 18.23 5.48 -5.30
CA GLY A 151 18.30 5.26 -6.74
C GLY A 151 16.96 5.28 -7.46
N MET A 152 15.95 5.90 -6.84
CA MET A 152 14.60 5.97 -7.40
C MET A 152 14.39 7.17 -8.34
N GLU A 153 15.35 8.06 -8.48
CA GLU A 153 15.40 9.18 -9.44
C GLU A 153 15.31 8.73 -10.90
N ARG A 154 15.67 7.48 -11.20
CA ARG A 154 15.44 6.83 -12.50
C ARG A 154 13.95 6.65 -12.85
N PHE A 155 13.05 6.79 -11.88
CA PHE A 155 11.60 6.62 -12.06
C PHE A 155 10.79 7.85 -11.71
N PHE A 156 11.32 8.73 -10.83
CA PHE A 156 10.61 9.83 -10.23
C PHE A 156 11.41 11.13 -10.30
N PRO A 157 10.75 12.30 -10.31
CA PRO A 157 11.44 13.58 -10.18
C PRO A 157 12.26 13.64 -8.89
N ALA A 158 13.56 13.89 -9.01
CA ALA A 158 14.51 13.84 -7.89
C ALA A 158 14.16 14.85 -6.77
N ASP A 159 13.68 16.02 -7.15
CA ASP A 159 13.27 17.11 -6.24
C ASP A 159 12.06 16.76 -5.33
N LYS A 160 11.35 15.67 -5.65
CA LYS A 160 10.16 15.22 -4.90
C LYS A 160 10.40 13.96 -4.07
N ILE A 161 11.56 13.35 -4.22
CA ILE A 161 11.89 12.09 -3.54
C ILE A 161 12.30 12.34 -2.09
N LEU A 162 11.71 11.54 -1.20
CA LEU A 162 12.09 11.42 0.20
C LEU A 162 12.37 9.94 0.48
N VAL A 163 13.61 9.60 0.82
CA VAL A 163 13.97 8.23 1.24
C VAL A 163 13.54 8.04 2.69
N THR A 164 12.44 7.31 2.91
CA THR A 164 11.81 7.12 4.22
C THR A 164 11.86 5.68 4.70
N GLY A 165 12.31 4.76 3.86
CA GLY A 165 12.11 3.33 4.11
C GLY A 165 10.66 2.89 3.93
N ASN A 166 10.39 1.61 4.19
CA ASN A 166 9.04 1.07 4.18
C ASN A 166 8.34 1.33 5.53
N PRO A 167 7.06 1.74 5.52
CA PRO A 167 6.27 1.83 6.73
C PRO A 167 6.09 0.46 7.39
N VAL A 168 6.59 0.30 8.60
CA VAL A 168 6.55 -0.94 9.37
C VAL A 168 5.40 -0.90 10.38
N ARG A 169 4.76 -2.04 10.62
CA ARG A 169 3.69 -2.16 11.62
C ARG A 169 4.25 -2.02 13.03
N GLN A 170 3.58 -1.23 13.88
CA GLN A 170 4.01 -0.97 15.25
C GLN A 170 4.18 -2.24 16.10
N ASN A 171 3.33 -3.25 15.91
CA ASN A 171 3.46 -4.51 16.62
C ASN A 171 4.77 -5.28 16.32
N ILE A 172 5.40 -5.02 15.18
CA ILE A 172 6.73 -5.57 14.85
C ILE A 172 7.81 -4.76 15.55
N LEU A 173 7.69 -3.42 15.52
CA LEU A 173 8.66 -2.52 16.15
C LEU A 173 8.65 -2.64 17.68
N ASN A 174 7.48 -2.84 18.27
CA ASN A 174 7.27 -2.93 19.70
C ASN A 174 7.40 -4.37 20.25
N CYS A 175 7.93 -5.31 19.46
CA CYS A 175 8.17 -6.67 19.93
C CYS A 175 9.32 -6.67 20.95
N THR A 176 8.99 -7.02 22.18
CA THR A 176 9.94 -7.06 23.32
C THR A 176 10.42 -8.49 23.64
N LEU A 177 9.99 -9.49 22.86
CA LEU A 177 10.40 -10.87 23.09
C LEU A 177 11.91 -11.04 22.83
N THR A 178 12.60 -11.67 23.78
CA THR A 178 13.97 -12.12 23.52
C THR A 178 13.98 -13.27 22.49
N PRO A 179 15.11 -13.55 21.83
CA PRO A 179 15.23 -14.66 20.90
C PRO A 179 14.82 -16.02 21.55
N GLN A 180 15.18 -16.23 22.82
CA GLN A 180 14.85 -17.44 23.57
C GLN A 180 13.34 -17.55 23.81
N GLN A 181 12.71 -16.46 24.28
CA GLN A 181 11.25 -16.41 24.47
C GLN A 181 10.49 -16.63 23.14
N ALA A 182 10.98 -16.06 22.04
CA ALA A 182 10.39 -16.26 20.75
C ALA A 182 10.48 -17.74 20.29
N ARG A 183 11.66 -18.36 20.44
CA ARG A 183 11.84 -19.79 20.12
C ARG A 183 10.93 -20.66 20.95
N GLN A 184 10.87 -20.45 22.27
CA GLN A 184 9.98 -21.19 23.16
C GLN A 184 8.50 -21.06 22.74
N LYS A 185 8.06 -19.84 22.36
CA LYS A 185 6.70 -19.59 21.89
C LYS A 185 6.35 -20.37 20.62
N PHE A 186 7.33 -20.64 19.77
CA PHE A 186 7.16 -21.44 18.54
C PHE A 186 7.51 -22.92 18.71
N GLY A 187 7.79 -23.39 19.94
CA GLY A 187 8.18 -24.78 20.21
C GLY A 187 9.55 -25.15 19.63
N LEU A 188 10.41 -24.17 19.41
CA LEU A 188 11.76 -24.36 18.87
C LEU A 188 12.77 -24.49 20.01
N ASP A 189 13.81 -25.29 19.77
CA ASP A 189 14.94 -25.43 20.70
C ASP A 189 15.65 -24.08 20.88
N PRO A 190 15.83 -23.57 22.12
CA PRO A 190 16.43 -22.27 22.40
C PRO A 190 17.89 -22.18 21.97
N ASP A 191 18.63 -23.29 21.94
CA ASP A 191 20.07 -23.35 21.72
C ASP A 191 20.45 -23.69 20.28
N ARG A 192 19.50 -24.21 19.48
CA ARG A 192 19.73 -24.53 18.07
C ARG A 192 19.67 -23.32 17.16
N ARG A 193 20.50 -23.34 16.11
CA ARG A 193 20.37 -22.36 15.02
C ARG A 193 19.06 -22.54 14.28
N THR A 194 18.35 -21.45 14.03
CA THR A 194 17.07 -21.46 13.32
C THR A 194 17.21 -20.70 12.02
N ILE A 195 16.85 -21.34 10.92
CA ILE A 195 16.73 -20.71 9.60
C ILE A 195 15.25 -20.52 9.29
N LEU A 196 14.81 -19.28 9.13
CA LEU A 196 13.45 -18.97 8.74
C LEU A 196 13.37 -18.72 7.23
N VAL A 197 12.61 -19.54 6.52
CA VAL A 197 12.33 -19.36 5.09
C VAL A 197 10.88 -18.90 4.93
N VAL A 198 10.68 -17.73 4.33
CA VAL A 198 9.35 -17.13 4.14
C VAL A 198 9.13 -16.78 2.68
N GLY A 199 8.07 -17.30 2.10
CA GLY A 199 7.60 -16.95 0.77
C GLY A 199 6.72 -15.70 0.78
N GLY A 200 6.56 -15.06 -0.38
CA GLY A 200 5.64 -13.93 -0.56
C GLY A 200 4.16 -14.34 -0.50
N SER A 201 3.25 -13.36 -0.64
CA SER A 201 1.80 -13.47 -0.39
C SER A 201 1.04 -14.52 -1.21
N LEU A 202 1.59 -14.97 -2.32
CA LEU A 202 1.00 -16.04 -3.17
C LEU A 202 1.77 -17.36 -3.10
N GLY A 203 2.70 -17.46 -2.14
CA GLY A 203 3.65 -18.55 -2.02
C GLY A 203 4.87 -18.36 -2.92
N ALA A 204 5.89 -19.17 -2.69
CA ALA A 204 7.16 -19.11 -3.40
C ALA A 204 7.59 -20.51 -3.81
N ARG A 205 6.91 -21.09 -4.80
CA ARG A 205 7.15 -22.49 -5.23
C ARG A 205 8.63 -22.78 -5.48
N THR A 206 9.36 -21.88 -6.16
CA THR A 206 10.78 -22.04 -6.43
C THR A 206 11.59 -22.11 -5.14
N VAL A 207 11.36 -21.18 -4.20
CA VAL A 207 12.03 -21.17 -2.90
C VAL A 207 11.72 -22.45 -2.12
N ASN A 208 10.43 -22.84 -2.06
CA ASN A 208 10.02 -24.05 -1.36
C ASN A 208 10.68 -25.30 -1.95
N ASN A 209 10.71 -25.43 -3.28
CA ASN A 209 11.34 -26.58 -3.95
C ASN A 209 12.86 -26.61 -3.71
N CYS A 210 13.56 -25.44 -3.75
CA CYS A 210 14.99 -25.38 -3.45
C CYS A 210 15.29 -25.82 -2.02
N ILE A 211 14.49 -25.36 -1.04
CA ILE A 211 14.67 -25.77 0.36
C ILE A 211 14.37 -27.26 0.53
N ALA A 212 13.27 -27.76 -0.03
CA ALA A 212 12.94 -29.18 0.05
C ALA A 212 14.06 -30.07 -0.52
N ALA A 213 14.62 -29.68 -1.66
CA ALA A 213 15.74 -30.41 -2.27
C ALA A 213 17.07 -30.34 -1.48
N ALA A 214 17.21 -29.35 -0.59
CA ALA A 214 18.42 -29.16 0.23
C ALA A 214 18.29 -29.78 1.65
N LEU A 215 17.13 -30.33 2.02
CA LEU A 215 16.93 -30.89 3.36
C LEU A 215 17.60 -32.27 3.51
N ASP A 216 17.85 -32.98 2.40
CA ASP A 216 18.46 -34.32 2.37
C ASP A 216 19.99 -34.31 2.16
N THR A 217 20.59 -33.09 2.13
CA THR A 217 22.03 -32.87 2.02
C THR A 217 22.60 -32.28 3.30
#